data_cf1f3b1c515ea010da9c1be9520376ca
#
_entry.id   cf1f3b1c515ea010da9c1be9520376ca
#
_cell.length_a   1.000
_cell.length_b   1.000
_cell.length_c   1.000
_cell.angle_alpha   90.00
_cell.angle_beta   90.00
_cell.angle_gamma   90.00
#
_symmetry.space_group_name_H-M   'P 1'
#
loop_
_entity.id
_entity.type
_entity.pdbx_description
1 polymer ?
#
loop_
_entity_poly.entity_id
_entity_poly.type
_entity_poly.pdbx_seq_one_letter_code
_entity_poly.pdbx_strand_id
1 'polypeptide(L)'
;DEKGEKISKSKGNGISIEQWLRYASPESLALYMYPNPKRAKKLYSEVVPKTVDEYLSFIEKYPNQKPSDKITNPVWHVHNGKPPKEKIVMPFSMLLNLVGSSNAENKKVLWKFINRFHKDIKSIDHPILDKLTEYAINYFKDKVEPNKKFKIPDDKEKLALKNLIKSLEKINQVDKPEEIQTIIYTVGKENGYSSNLREWFKLIYEVIFGEQDGPRMGFFVSFFGVKETISLINTKIK
;
A
#
# COMPACT_ATOMS: atom_id res chain seq x y z
N ASP A 1 8.43 -15.92 14.94
CA ASP A 1 7.40 -14.87 15.02
C ASP A 1 8.03 -13.47 15.06
N GLU A 2 7.23 -12.45 15.26
CA GLU A 2 7.65 -11.05 15.32
C GLU A 2 8.71 -10.79 16.40
N LYS A 3 8.56 -11.41 17.57
CA LYS A 3 9.49 -11.29 18.70
C LYS A 3 10.76 -12.13 18.54
N GLY A 4 10.84 -12.96 17.50
CA GLY A 4 11.96 -13.88 17.27
C GLY A 4 11.81 -15.22 17.98
N GLU A 5 10.63 -15.51 18.56
CA GLU A 5 10.34 -16.80 19.14
C GLU A 5 10.07 -17.86 18.06
N LYS A 6 10.32 -19.12 18.39
CA LYS A 6 10.03 -20.24 17.49
C LYS A 6 8.52 -20.31 17.18
N ILE A 7 8.20 -20.34 15.88
CA ILE A 7 6.83 -20.49 15.40
C ILE A 7 6.30 -21.87 15.78
N SER A 8 5.11 -21.92 16.35
CA SER A 8 4.41 -23.14 16.70
C SER A 8 2.93 -23.04 16.32
N LYS A 9 2.42 -24.08 15.66
CA LYS A 9 0.98 -24.16 15.32
C LYS A 9 0.08 -24.08 16.56
N SER A 10 0.50 -24.71 17.66
CA SER A 10 -0.26 -24.71 18.91
C SER A 10 -0.29 -23.34 19.61
N LYS A 11 0.74 -22.52 19.42
CA LYS A 11 0.79 -21.15 19.96
C LYS A 11 0.10 -20.13 19.07
N GLY A 12 -0.19 -20.47 17.80
CA GLY A 12 -0.76 -19.54 16.82
C GLY A 12 0.10 -18.34 16.51
N ASN A 13 1.40 -18.38 16.86
CA ASN A 13 2.34 -17.31 16.65
C ASN A 13 3.03 -17.46 15.29
N GLY A 14 2.97 -16.43 14.46
CA GLY A 14 3.53 -16.43 13.11
C GLY A 14 2.49 -16.69 12.03
N ILE A 15 2.94 -16.91 10.80
CA ILE A 15 2.10 -17.15 9.62
C ILE A 15 2.47 -18.50 8.99
N SER A 16 1.47 -19.31 8.61
CA SER A 16 1.68 -20.56 7.89
C SER A 16 1.89 -20.30 6.38
N ILE A 17 2.36 -21.31 5.65
CA ILE A 17 2.49 -21.23 4.19
C ILE A 17 1.12 -21.02 3.55
N GLU A 18 0.10 -21.74 4.00
CA GLU A 18 -1.28 -21.59 3.49
C GLU A 18 -1.81 -20.18 3.71
N GLN A 19 -1.53 -19.58 4.86
CA GLN A 19 -1.90 -18.20 5.13
C GLN A 19 -1.12 -17.22 4.25
N TRP A 20 0.19 -17.46 4.02
CA TRP A 20 0.96 -16.64 3.08
C TRP A 20 0.32 -16.67 1.69
N LEU A 21 0.05 -17.86 1.16
CA LEU A 21 -0.52 -18.06 -0.18
C LEU A 21 -1.95 -17.49 -0.32
N ARG A 22 -2.65 -17.27 0.77
CA ARG A 22 -3.92 -16.53 0.78
C ARG A 22 -3.73 -15.02 0.54
N TYR A 23 -2.55 -14.47 0.88
CA TYR A 23 -2.27 -13.02 0.85
C TYR A 23 -1.20 -12.62 -0.16
N ALA A 24 -0.46 -13.56 -0.72
CA ALA A 24 0.64 -13.27 -1.63
C ALA A 24 1.01 -14.48 -2.48
N SER A 25 1.79 -14.25 -3.53
CA SER A 25 2.24 -15.32 -4.44
C SER A 25 3.30 -16.21 -3.80
N PRO A 26 3.45 -17.48 -4.28
CA PRO A 26 4.52 -18.37 -3.85
C PRO A 26 5.91 -17.80 -4.19
N GLU A 27 6.04 -17.05 -5.28
CA GLU A 27 7.30 -16.43 -5.69
C GLU A 27 7.73 -15.36 -4.70
N SER A 28 6.79 -14.60 -4.12
CA SER A 28 7.09 -13.63 -3.07
C SER A 28 7.59 -14.31 -1.80
N LEU A 29 7.03 -15.47 -1.42
CA LEU A 29 7.54 -16.27 -0.31
C LEU A 29 8.95 -16.82 -0.63
N ALA A 30 9.15 -17.37 -1.82
CA ALA A 30 10.46 -17.84 -2.25
C ALA A 30 11.50 -16.72 -2.20
N LEU A 31 11.15 -15.53 -2.67
CA LEU A 31 12.02 -14.35 -2.58
C LEU A 31 12.34 -13.99 -1.12
N TYR A 32 11.35 -14.01 -0.22
CA TYR A 32 11.58 -13.77 1.20
C TYR A 32 12.57 -14.76 1.82
N MET A 33 12.49 -16.02 1.42
CA MET A 33 13.37 -17.09 1.92
C MET A 33 14.75 -17.11 1.25
N TYR A 34 14.86 -16.59 0.02
CA TYR A 34 16.07 -16.68 -0.82
C TYR A 34 17.33 -16.02 -0.19
N PRO A 35 17.30 -14.78 0.33
CA PRO A 35 18.47 -14.20 0.96
C PRO A 35 18.80 -14.90 2.27
N ASN A 36 20.09 -15.32 2.44
CA ASN A 36 20.56 -15.96 3.65
C ASN A 36 19.72 -17.18 4.09
N PRO A 37 19.64 -18.26 3.28
CA PRO A 37 18.73 -19.37 3.53
C PRO A 37 19.04 -20.15 4.82
N LYS A 38 20.28 -20.03 5.36
CA LYS A 38 20.68 -20.64 6.63
C LYS A 38 20.28 -19.83 7.86
N ARG A 39 19.82 -18.58 7.69
CA ARG A 39 19.41 -17.71 8.78
C ARG A 39 17.91 -17.88 9.07
N ALA A 40 17.57 -17.99 10.35
CA ALA A 40 16.18 -18.01 10.77
C ALA A 40 15.44 -16.75 10.28
N LYS A 41 14.24 -16.93 9.76
CA LYS A 41 13.36 -15.85 9.26
C LYS A 41 12.22 -15.61 10.24
N LYS A 42 11.86 -14.35 10.42
CA LYS A 42 10.69 -13.95 11.20
C LYS A 42 9.47 -13.97 10.29
N LEU A 43 8.58 -14.95 10.44
CA LEU A 43 7.35 -15.08 9.65
C LEU A 43 6.14 -14.63 10.49
N TYR A 44 5.62 -13.45 10.17
CA TYR A 44 4.42 -12.87 10.76
C TYR A 44 3.69 -12.00 9.71
N SER A 45 2.45 -11.61 9.98
CA SER A 45 1.57 -11.04 8.96
C SER A 45 2.15 -9.79 8.27
N GLU A 46 2.76 -8.91 9.06
CA GLU A 46 3.22 -7.60 8.60
C GLU A 46 4.43 -7.65 7.66
N VAL A 47 5.12 -8.80 7.58
CA VAL A 47 6.19 -8.96 6.58
C VAL A 47 5.65 -9.20 5.17
N VAL A 48 4.40 -9.66 5.03
CA VAL A 48 3.81 -10.02 3.73
C VAL A 48 3.74 -8.81 2.80
N PRO A 49 3.11 -7.67 3.16
CA PRO A 49 3.03 -6.51 2.26
C PRO A 49 4.40 -5.98 1.86
N LYS A 50 5.33 -5.90 2.80
CA LYS A 50 6.69 -5.43 2.54
C LYS A 50 7.43 -6.33 1.55
N THR A 51 7.29 -7.66 1.72
CA THR A 51 7.93 -8.63 0.83
C THR A 51 7.31 -8.60 -0.56
N VAL A 52 5.99 -8.41 -0.67
CA VAL A 52 5.34 -8.28 -1.98
C VAL A 52 5.83 -7.01 -2.68
N ASP A 53 5.92 -5.88 -1.98
CA ASP A 53 6.43 -4.64 -2.58
C ASP A 53 7.90 -4.77 -3.00
N GLU A 54 8.73 -5.45 -2.21
CA GLU A 54 10.11 -5.75 -2.56
C GLU A 54 10.17 -6.64 -3.83
N TYR A 55 9.36 -7.69 -3.88
CA TYR A 55 9.25 -8.58 -5.05
C TYR A 55 8.86 -7.79 -6.31
N LEU A 56 7.85 -6.93 -6.23
CA LEU A 56 7.43 -6.07 -7.34
C LEU A 56 8.54 -5.12 -7.79
N SER A 57 9.29 -4.55 -6.86
CA SER A 57 10.45 -3.70 -7.15
C SER A 57 11.55 -4.45 -7.91
N PHE A 58 11.80 -5.72 -7.59
CA PHE A 58 12.76 -6.54 -8.34
C PHE A 58 12.28 -6.86 -9.75
N ILE A 59 10.98 -7.15 -9.94
CA ILE A 59 10.37 -7.33 -11.27
C ILE A 59 10.53 -6.05 -12.11
N GLU A 60 10.18 -4.90 -11.54
CA GLU A 60 10.23 -3.61 -12.23
C GLU A 60 11.65 -3.25 -12.70
N LYS A 61 12.66 -3.53 -11.87
CA LYS A 61 14.06 -3.24 -12.19
C LYS A 61 14.66 -4.19 -13.22
N TYR A 62 14.20 -5.44 -13.23
CA TYR A 62 14.81 -6.53 -13.99
C TYR A 62 14.97 -6.23 -15.50
N PRO A 63 13.98 -5.72 -16.24
CA PRO A 63 14.10 -5.45 -17.68
C PRO A 63 15.26 -4.51 -18.04
N ASN A 64 15.51 -3.52 -17.19
CA ASN A 64 16.46 -2.44 -17.41
C ASN A 64 17.88 -2.74 -16.88
N GLN A 65 18.09 -3.90 -16.25
CA GLN A 65 19.40 -4.32 -15.75
C GLN A 65 20.31 -4.83 -16.84
N LYS A 66 21.64 -4.68 -16.65
CA LYS A 66 22.64 -5.32 -17.50
C LYS A 66 22.58 -6.85 -17.36
N PRO A 67 23.00 -7.63 -18.38
CA PRO A 67 22.97 -9.09 -18.31
C PRO A 67 23.64 -9.68 -17.05
N SER A 68 24.79 -9.12 -16.63
CA SER A 68 25.49 -9.51 -15.41
C SER A 68 24.64 -9.34 -14.15
N ASP A 69 23.88 -8.24 -14.09
CA ASP A 69 23.09 -7.88 -12.92
C ASP A 69 21.75 -8.64 -12.87
N LYS A 70 21.25 -9.06 -14.04
CA LYS A 70 20.04 -9.90 -14.14
C LYS A 70 20.19 -11.23 -13.41
N ILE A 71 21.37 -11.86 -13.48
CA ILE A 71 21.64 -13.12 -12.79
C ILE A 71 21.68 -12.95 -11.27
N THR A 72 22.09 -11.76 -10.79
CA THR A 72 22.13 -11.47 -9.36
C THR A 72 20.80 -10.98 -8.79
N ASN A 73 19.83 -10.65 -9.66
CA ASN A 73 18.51 -10.26 -9.22
C ASN A 73 17.73 -11.49 -8.70
N PRO A 74 17.24 -11.47 -7.44
CA PRO A 74 16.52 -12.61 -6.85
C PRO A 74 15.34 -13.10 -7.67
N VAL A 75 14.66 -12.21 -8.40
CA VAL A 75 13.49 -12.56 -9.22
C VAL A 75 13.84 -13.52 -10.36
N TRP A 76 15.08 -13.46 -10.88
CA TRP A 76 15.56 -14.43 -11.88
C TRP A 76 15.56 -15.86 -11.32
N HIS A 77 16.01 -16.04 -10.09
CA HIS A 77 16.10 -17.33 -9.43
C HIS A 77 14.73 -17.88 -9.05
N VAL A 78 13.86 -17.08 -8.43
CA VAL A 78 12.52 -17.56 -8.02
C VAL A 78 11.60 -17.86 -9.20
N HIS A 79 11.91 -17.34 -10.38
CA HIS A 79 11.22 -17.65 -11.64
C HIS A 79 11.99 -18.59 -12.59
N ASN A 80 13.00 -19.30 -12.10
CA ASN A 80 13.78 -20.26 -12.90
C ASN A 80 14.31 -19.64 -14.22
N GLY A 81 14.83 -18.41 -14.17
CA GLY A 81 15.37 -17.70 -15.34
C GLY A 81 14.33 -17.04 -16.24
N LYS A 82 13.05 -17.09 -15.91
CA LYS A 82 11.95 -16.54 -16.71
C LYS A 82 11.08 -15.58 -15.92
N PRO A 83 11.62 -14.43 -15.42
CA PRO A 83 10.82 -13.46 -14.72
C PRO A 83 9.69 -12.90 -15.58
N PRO A 84 8.55 -12.53 -14.97
CA PRO A 84 7.45 -11.90 -15.68
C PRO A 84 7.88 -10.55 -16.28
N LYS A 85 7.27 -10.21 -17.42
CA LYS A 85 7.54 -8.95 -18.14
C LYS A 85 6.46 -7.88 -17.89
N GLU A 86 5.52 -8.16 -17.01
CA GLU A 86 4.43 -7.26 -16.70
C GLU A 86 4.97 -5.95 -16.09
N LYS A 87 4.49 -4.83 -16.60
CA LYS A 87 4.79 -3.52 -16.04
C LYS A 87 4.10 -3.39 -14.67
N ILE A 88 4.88 -3.11 -13.65
CA ILE A 88 4.32 -2.84 -12.32
C ILE A 88 3.70 -1.44 -12.32
N VAL A 89 2.41 -1.39 -12.01
CA VAL A 89 1.60 -0.17 -12.08
C VAL A 89 1.56 0.54 -10.73
N MET A 90 1.55 -0.24 -9.66
CA MET A 90 1.51 0.27 -8.29
C MET A 90 2.02 -0.76 -7.28
N PRO A 91 2.48 -0.33 -6.10
CA PRO A 91 2.85 -1.22 -5.02
C PRO A 91 1.62 -1.86 -4.36
N PHE A 92 1.83 -3.02 -3.74
CA PHE A 92 0.79 -3.76 -3.00
C PHE A 92 0.25 -2.97 -1.80
N SER A 93 1.12 -2.24 -1.11
CA SER A 93 0.74 -1.32 -0.04
C SER A 93 -0.30 -0.27 -0.48
N MET A 94 -0.21 0.22 -1.72
CA MET A 94 -1.21 1.12 -2.28
C MET A 94 -2.57 0.42 -2.49
N LEU A 95 -2.57 -0.82 -2.97
CA LEU A 95 -3.80 -1.59 -3.11
C LEU A 95 -4.50 -1.80 -1.77
N LEU A 96 -3.76 -2.07 -0.69
CA LEU A 96 -4.31 -2.20 0.66
C LEU A 96 -5.01 -0.91 1.11
N ASN A 97 -4.39 0.25 0.86
CA ASN A 97 -5.00 1.54 1.19
C ASN A 97 -6.26 1.81 0.34
N LEU A 98 -6.25 1.43 -0.94
CA LEU A 98 -7.43 1.54 -1.80
C LEU A 98 -8.57 0.64 -1.32
N VAL A 99 -8.29 -0.60 -0.91
CA VAL A 99 -9.31 -1.49 -0.32
C VAL A 99 -9.96 -0.82 0.89
N GLY A 100 -9.15 -0.30 1.81
CA GLY A 100 -9.65 0.33 3.04
C GLY A 100 -10.45 1.61 2.81
N SER A 101 -10.05 2.42 1.83
CA SER A 101 -10.69 3.71 1.54
C SER A 101 -11.96 3.60 0.69
N SER A 102 -12.00 2.58 -0.17
CA SER A 102 -13.13 2.34 -1.06
C SER A 102 -14.14 1.35 -0.53
N ASN A 103 -13.86 0.72 0.63
CA ASN A 103 -14.61 -0.43 1.15
C ASN A 103 -14.79 -1.52 0.07
N ALA A 104 -13.71 -1.81 -0.66
CA ALA A 104 -13.74 -2.73 -1.79
C ALA A 104 -13.88 -4.17 -1.33
N GLU A 105 -15.06 -4.75 -1.52
CA GLU A 105 -15.35 -6.15 -1.19
C GLU A 105 -14.90 -7.13 -2.28
N ASN A 106 -14.62 -6.64 -3.48
CA ASN A 106 -14.26 -7.46 -4.64
C ASN A 106 -13.35 -6.74 -5.64
N LYS A 107 -12.72 -7.52 -6.51
CA LYS A 107 -11.77 -7.02 -7.53
C LYS A 107 -12.39 -5.97 -8.47
N LYS A 108 -13.67 -6.08 -8.81
CA LYS A 108 -14.34 -5.13 -9.74
C LYS A 108 -14.31 -3.71 -9.19
N VAL A 109 -14.47 -3.55 -7.88
CA VAL A 109 -14.41 -2.22 -7.24
C VAL A 109 -13.01 -1.65 -7.33
N LEU A 110 -11.98 -2.43 -6.98
CA LEU A 110 -10.58 -1.98 -7.10
C LEU A 110 -10.20 -1.62 -8.53
N TRP A 111 -10.60 -2.44 -9.52
CA TRP A 111 -10.33 -2.17 -10.93
C TRP A 111 -10.98 -0.88 -11.43
N LYS A 112 -12.11 -0.42 -10.86
CA LYS A 112 -12.70 0.89 -11.19
C LYS A 112 -11.75 2.04 -10.79
N PHE A 113 -11.10 1.94 -9.63
CA PHE A 113 -10.11 2.94 -9.20
C PHE A 113 -8.84 2.86 -10.03
N ILE A 114 -8.32 1.65 -10.26
CA ILE A 114 -7.14 1.43 -11.09
C ILE A 114 -7.34 2.02 -12.50
N ASN A 115 -8.46 1.73 -13.14
CA ASN A 115 -8.77 2.22 -14.49
C ASN A 115 -9.07 3.72 -14.55
N ARG A 116 -9.42 4.35 -13.44
CA ARG A 116 -9.58 5.81 -13.39
C ARG A 116 -8.22 6.52 -13.59
N PHE A 117 -7.17 5.96 -13.02
CA PHE A 117 -5.81 6.51 -13.12
C PHE A 117 -5.04 5.98 -14.35
N HIS A 118 -5.20 4.70 -14.65
CA HIS A 118 -4.59 4.03 -15.79
C HIS A 118 -5.67 3.53 -16.75
N LYS A 119 -6.12 4.41 -17.65
CA LYS A 119 -7.25 4.15 -18.56
C LYS A 119 -7.01 3.00 -19.54
N ASP A 120 -5.75 2.76 -19.89
CA ASP A 120 -5.36 1.85 -20.97
C ASP A 120 -5.00 0.43 -20.48
N ILE A 121 -5.07 0.16 -19.16
CA ILE A 121 -4.75 -1.16 -18.63
C ILE A 121 -6.00 -2.00 -18.41
N LYS A 122 -5.87 -3.29 -18.72
CA LYS A 122 -6.95 -4.28 -18.52
C LYS A 122 -6.44 -5.42 -17.64
N SER A 123 -7.33 -6.01 -16.85
CA SER A 123 -6.98 -7.13 -15.97
C SER A 123 -6.37 -8.32 -16.71
N ILE A 124 -6.83 -8.56 -17.95
CA ILE A 124 -6.32 -9.66 -18.78
C ILE A 124 -4.85 -9.48 -19.20
N ASP A 125 -4.42 -8.23 -19.36
CA ASP A 125 -3.06 -7.88 -19.78
C ASP A 125 -2.12 -7.69 -18.57
N HIS A 126 -2.68 -7.68 -17.35
CA HIS A 126 -1.98 -7.46 -16.09
C HIS A 126 -2.32 -8.54 -15.04
N PRO A 127 -1.95 -9.82 -15.30
CA PRO A 127 -2.30 -10.94 -14.42
C PRO A 127 -1.69 -10.84 -13.02
N ILE A 128 -0.50 -10.26 -12.86
CA ILE A 128 0.09 -10.01 -11.54
C ILE A 128 -0.76 -9.02 -10.78
N LEU A 129 -1.06 -7.86 -11.37
CA LEU A 129 -1.90 -6.83 -10.74
C LEU A 129 -3.31 -7.39 -10.41
N ASP A 130 -3.91 -8.16 -11.33
CA ASP A 130 -5.23 -8.76 -11.09
C ASP A 130 -5.19 -9.71 -9.88
N LYS A 131 -4.15 -10.51 -9.73
CA LYS A 131 -3.98 -11.38 -8.57
C LYS A 131 -3.69 -10.60 -7.30
N LEU A 132 -2.90 -9.53 -7.39
CA LEU A 132 -2.64 -8.64 -6.25
C LEU A 132 -3.90 -7.98 -5.71
N THR A 133 -4.88 -7.65 -6.56
CA THR A 133 -6.16 -7.11 -6.08
C THR A 133 -6.92 -8.10 -5.20
N GLU A 134 -6.89 -9.38 -5.52
CA GLU A 134 -7.48 -10.44 -4.71
C GLU A 134 -6.74 -10.61 -3.38
N TYR A 135 -5.41 -10.67 -3.42
CA TYR A 135 -4.57 -10.75 -2.23
C TYR A 135 -4.78 -9.56 -1.29
N ALA A 136 -4.87 -8.35 -1.84
CA ALA A 136 -5.10 -7.15 -1.05
C ALA A 136 -6.43 -7.18 -0.31
N ILE A 137 -7.51 -7.63 -0.95
CA ILE A 137 -8.82 -7.78 -0.31
C ILE A 137 -8.75 -8.80 0.83
N ASN A 138 -8.14 -9.97 0.58
CA ASN A 138 -8.02 -11.02 1.59
C ASN A 138 -7.18 -10.55 2.79
N TYR A 139 -6.01 -9.96 2.52
CA TYR A 139 -5.13 -9.45 3.58
C TYR A 139 -5.81 -8.35 4.39
N PHE A 140 -6.47 -7.41 3.70
CA PHE A 140 -7.18 -6.32 4.35
C PHE A 140 -8.25 -6.83 5.30
N LYS A 141 -9.15 -7.69 4.82
CA LYS A 141 -10.23 -8.29 5.62
C LYS A 141 -9.73 -9.04 6.86
N ASP A 142 -8.68 -9.85 6.66
CA ASP A 142 -8.24 -10.77 7.70
C ASP A 142 -7.25 -10.13 8.70
N LYS A 143 -6.47 -9.13 8.27
CA LYS A 143 -5.33 -8.60 9.04
C LYS A 143 -5.39 -7.12 9.33
N VAL A 144 -5.95 -6.31 8.44
CA VAL A 144 -5.97 -4.85 8.59
C VAL A 144 -7.26 -4.39 9.26
N GLU A 145 -8.39 -4.73 8.69
CA GLU A 145 -9.71 -4.27 9.14
C GLU A 145 -10.00 -4.53 10.62
N PRO A 146 -9.72 -5.73 11.20
CA PRO A 146 -9.96 -6.01 12.60
C PRO A 146 -9.13 -5.18 13.58
N ASN A 147 -7.99 -4.63 13.10
CA ASN A 147 -7.02 -3.91 13.92
C ASN A 147 -7.10 -2.39 13.74
N LYS A 148 -7.96 -1.89 12.87
CA LYS A 148 -8.11 -0.45 12.62
C LYS A 148 -8.57 0.31 13.84
N LYS A 149 -7.89 1.42 14.13
CA LYS A 149 -8.24 2.34 15.21
C LYS A 149 -8.30 3.76 14.66
N PHE A 150 -9.49 4.19 14.28
CA PHE A 150 -9.71 5.54 13.79
C PHE A 150 -9.59 6.55 14.93
N LYS A 151 -8.81 7.59 14.70
CA LYS A 151 -8.73 8.73 15.60
C LYS A 151 -9.92 9.65 15.39
N ILE A 152 -10.53 10.08 16.49
CA ILE A 152 -11.49 11.18 16.50
C ILE A 152 -10.65 12.47 16.66
N PRO A 153 -10.59 13.34 15.62
CA PRO A 153 -9.76 14.53 15.69
C PRO A 153 -10.36 15.56 16.67
N ASP A 154 -9.50 16.27 17.40
CA ASP A 154 -9.90 17.41 18.20
C ASP A 154 -10.26 18.64 17.34
N ASP A 155 -10.68 19.76 17.96
CA ASP A 155 -11.14 20.95 17.24
C ASP A 155 -10.05 21.59 16.38
N LYS A 156 -8.78 21.59 16.84
CA LYS A 156 -7.65 22.12 16.09
C LYS A 156 -7.32 21.21 14.90
N GLU A 157 -7.32 19.92 15.12
CA GLU A 157 -7.10 18.90 14.10
C GLU A 157 -8.22 18.93 13.05
N LYS A 158 -9.48 19.06 13.49
CA LYS A 158 -10.63 19.25 12.59
C LYS A 158 -10.48 20.50 11.73
N LEU A 159 -10.01 21.62 12.31
CA LEU A 159 -9.76 22.85 11.57
C LEU A 159 -8.67 22.64 10.50
N ALA A 160 -7.57 21.99 10.85
CA ALA A 160 -6.49 21.68 9.92
C ALA A 160 -6.97 20.78 8.77
N LEU A 161 -7.77 19.75 9.06
CA LEU A 161 -8.37 18.88 8.05
C LEU A 161 -9.38 19.61 7.15
N LYS A 162 -10.17 20.54 7.70
CA LYS A 162 -11.06 21.42 6.91
C LYS A 162 -10.25 22.35 5.99
N ASN A 163 -9.11 22.86 6.44
CA ASN A 163 -8.24 23.67 5.59
C ASN A 163 -7.59 22.82 4.48
N LEU A 164 -7.29 21.55 4.76
CA LEU A 164 -6.85 20.61 3.73
C LEU A 164 -7.95 20.42 2.67
N ILE A 165 -9.18 20.19 3.07
CA ILE A 165 -10.32 20.10 2.15
C ILE A 165 -10.41 21.33 1.26
N LYS A 166 -10.41 22.54 1.84
CA LYS A 166 -10.48 23.81 1.09
C LYS A 166 -9.34 23.96 0.08
N SER A 167 -8.16 23.46 0.41
CA SER A 167 -7.00 23.50 -0.49
C SER A 167 -7.12 22.49 -1.61
N LEU A 168 -7.63 21.30 -1.31
CA LEU A 168 -7.90 20.27 -2.32
C LEU A 168 -9.04 20.69 -3.28
N GLU A 169 -10.07 21.39 -2.81
CA GLU A 169 -11.18 21.90 -3.63
C GLU A 169 -10.73 22.90 -4.72
N LYS A 170 -9.62 23.60 -4.48
CA LYS A 170 -9.06 24.54 -5.46
C LYS A 170 -8.32 23.87 -6.63
N ILE A 171 -8.13 22.56 -6.55
CA ILE A 171 -7.43 21.78 -7.57
C ILE A 171 -8.43 21.44 -8.69
N ASN A 172 -8.28 22.06 -9.85
CA ASN A 172 -9.22 21.87 -10.95
C ASN A 172 -9.01 20.59 -11.75
N GLN A 173 -7.78 20.17 -11.98
CA GLN A 173 -7.37 18.86 -12.52
C GLN A 173 -5.95 18.60 -12.08
N VAL A 174 -5.71 17.47 -11.42
CA VAL A 174 -4.38 17.18 -10.91
C VAL A 174 -3.87 15.90 -11.52
N ASP A 175 -2.92 16.09 -12.40
CA ASP A 175 -2.20 15.01 -13.03
C ASP A 175 -0.87 14.69 -12.32
N LYS A 176 -0.46 15.52 -11.32
CA LYS A 176 0.85 15.39 -10.67
C LYS A 176 0.74 15.14 -9.17
N PRO A 177 1.00 13.91 -8.72
CA PRO A 177 1.03 13.55 -7.30
C PRO A 177 1.93 14.46 -6.44
N GLU A 178 3.00 15.00 -7.02
CA GLU A 178 3.96 15.88 -6.35
C GLU A 178 3.35 17.25 -5.99
N GLU A 179 2.49 17.77 -6.84
CA GLU A 179 1.78 19.04 -6.59
C GLU A 179 0.80 18.90 -5.44
N ILE A 180 0.02 17.80 -5.43
CA ILE A 180 -0.88 17.48 -4.32
C ILE A 180 -0.08 17.30 -3.04
N GLN A 181 1.04 16.59 -3.11
CA GLN A 181 1.90 16.38 -1.93
C GLN A 181 2.39 17.70 -1.36
N THR A 182 2.77 18.64 -2.23
CA THR A 182 3.21 19.99 -1.83
C THR A 182 2.09 20.76 -1.15
N ILE A 183 0.85 20.69 -1.67
CA ILE A 183 -0.32 21.31 -1.04
C ILE A 183 -0.53 20.75 0.37
N ILE A 184 -0.48 19.43 0.52
CA ILE A 184 -0.66 18.76 1.83
C ILE A 184 0.43 19.21 2.82
N TYR A 185 1.69 19.30 2.38
CA TYR A 185 2.79 19.82 3.19
C TYR A 185 2.55 21.28 3.64
N THR A 186 2.12 22.14 2.72
CA THR A 186 1.86 23.55 2.97
C THR A 186 0.75 23.72 4.01
N VAL A 187 -0.37 23.02 3.84
CA VAL A 187 -1.47 23.04 4.81
C VAL A 187 -1.00 22.59 6.20
N GLY A 188 -0.19 21.53 6.29
CA GLY A 188 0.36 21.09 7.57
C GLY A 188 1.20 22.17 8.24
N LYS A 189 2.08 22.83 7.49
CA LYS A 189 2.91 23.93 8.02
C LYS A 189 2.08 25.11 8.52
N GLU A 190 1.05 25.51 7.77
CA GLU A 190 0.18 26.64 8.08
C GLU A 190 -0.76 26.35 9.29
N ASN A 191 -1.00 25.08 9.61
CA ASN A 191 -1.88 24.66 10.71
C ASN A 191 -1.12 24.17 11.95
N GLY A 192 0.13 24.61 12.15
CA GLY A 192 0.89 24.39 13.37
C GLY A 192 1.81 23.16 13.37
N TYR A 193 1.94 22.45 12.23
CA TYR A 193 2.82 21.29 12.12
C TYR A 193 4.17 21.58 11.44
N SER A 194 4.56 22.88 11.36
CA SER A 194 5.81 23.28 10.68
C SER A 194 7.06 22.68 11.30
N SER A 195 7.07 22.47 12.62
CA SER A 195 8.19 21.87 13.35
C SER A 195 8.19 20.33 13.29
N ASN A 196 7.04 19.69 13.03
CA ASN A 196 6.91 18.25 12.98
C ASN A 196 5.82 17.80 11.98
N LEU A 197 6.17 17.79 10.71
CA LEU A 197 5.27 17.31 9.65
C LEU A 197 4.91 15.83 9.77
N ARG A 198 5.70 15.03 10.50
CA ARG A 198 5.38 13.62 10.73
C ARG A 198 4.05 13.48 11.50
N GLU A 199 3.81 14.33 12.50
CA GLU A 199 2.54 14.32 13.25
C GLU A 199 1.35 14.73 12.37
N TRP A 200 1.55 15.65 11.42
CA TRP A 200 0.53 16.00 10.44
C TRP A 200 0.11 14.80 9.58
N PHE A 201 1.07 14.08 9.01
CA PHE A 201 0.77 12.90 8.22
C PHE A 201 0.19 11.77 9.07
N LYS A 202 0.68 11.58 10.28
CA LYS A 202 0.12 10.62 11.24
C LYS A 202 -1.35 10.95 11.54
N LEU A 203 -1.69 12.21 11.79
CA LEU A 203 -3.09 12.64 11.97
C LEU A 203 -3.95 12.24 10.76
N ILE A 204 -3.49 12.54 9.54
CA ILE A 204 -4.21 12.17 8.32
C ILE A 204 -4.43 10.66 8.26
N TYR A 205 -3.39 9.87 8.53
CA TYR A 205 -3.47 8.41 8.46
C TYR A 205 -4.39 7.83 9.53
N GLU A 206 -4.28 8.28 10.76
CA GLU A 206 -5.13 7.82 11.87
C GLU A 206 -6.61 8.16 11.63
N VAL A 207 -6.91 9.32 11.05
CA VAL A 207 -8.28 9.73 10.75
C VAL A 207 -8.84 9.01 9.53
N ILE A 208 -8.06 8.92 8.44
CA ILE A 208 -8.55 8.37 7.16
C ILE A 208 -8.46 6.84 7.13
N PHE A 209 -7.33 6.29 7.57
CA PHE A 209 -7.04 4.86 7.43
C PHE A 209 -7.18 4.08 8.73
N GLY A 210 -7.16 4.74 9.89
CA GLY A 210 -7.13 4.08 11.20
C GLY A 210 -5.77 3.43 11.51
N GLU A 211 -4.69 3.96 10.93
CA GLU A 211 -3.31 3.47 11.02
C GLU A 211 -2.36 4.65 11.30
N GLN A 212 -1.20 4.40 11.91
CA GLN A 212 -0.23 5.46 12.22
C GLN A 212 0.65 5.85 11.03
N ASP A 213 0.77 4.95 10.07
CA ASP A 213 1.54 5.12 8.84
C ASP A 213 0.61 4.89 7.63
N GLY A 214 1.00 5.41 6.48
CA GLY A 214 0.19 5.26 5.27
C GLY A 214 0.97 5.60 3.99
N PRO A 215 0.28 5.64 2.85
CA PRO A 215 0.90 5.91 1.55
C PRO A 215 1.36 7.37 1.45
N ARG A 216 2.24 7.64 0.48
CA ARG A 216 2.50 9.02 0.08
C ARG A 216 1.19 9.68 -0.34
N MET A 217 0.70 10.62 0.46
CA MET A 217 -0.67 11.15 0.32
C MET A 217 -0.95 11.81 -1.01
N GLY A 218 0.02 12.51 -1.61
CA GLY A 218 -0.15 13.08 -2.94
C GLY A 218 -0.45 12.01 -3.99
N PHE A 219 0.22 10.88 -3.91
CA PHE A 219 -0.02 9.74 -4.79
C PHE A 219 -1.39 9.08 -4.50
N PHE A 220 -1.73 8.90 -3.22
CA PHE A 220 -3.02 8.35 -2.82
C PHE A 220 -4.18 9.21 -3.32
N VAL A 221 -4.15 10.53 -3.08
CA VAL A 221 -5.19 11.47 -3.52
C VAL A 221 -5.34 11.50 -5.03
N SER A 222 -4.22 11.51 -5.77
CA SER A 222 -4.22 11.44 -7.23
C SER A 222 -4.90 10.16 -7.72
N PHE A 223 -4.63 9.04 -7.08
CA PHE A 223 -5.13 7.72 -7.45
C PHE A 223 -6.58 7.47 -7.01
N PHE A 224 -6.89 7.76 -5.76
CA PHE A 224 -8.22 7.57 -5.18
C PHE A 224 -9.23 8.58 -5.75
N GLY A 225 -8.76 9.79 -6.00
CA GLY A 225 -9.51 10.93 -6.50
C GLY A 225 -9.64 12.04 -5.46
N VAL A 226 -9.52 13.28 -5.92
CA VAL A 226 -9.63 14.46 -5.06
C VAL A 226 -11.00 14.54 -4.40
N LYS A 227 -12.07 14.40 -5.18
CA LYS A 227 -13.45 14.44 -4.68
C LYS A 227 -13.75 13.33 -3.68
N GLU A 228 -13.28 12.14 -3.97
CA GLU A 228 -13.42 10.96 -3.10
C GLU A 228 -12.65 11.14 -1.79
N THR A 229 -11.45 11.70 -1.86
CA THR A 229 -10.65 12.02 -0.65
C THR A 229 -11.33 13.08 0.20
N ILE A 230 -11.85 14.13 -0.40
CA ILE A 230 -12.62 15.17 0.32
C ILE A 230 -13.86 14.54 1.00
N SER A 231 -14.60 13.70 0.27
CA SER A 231 -15.75 12.99 0.83
C SER A 231 -15.34 12.10 2.01
N LEU A 232 -14.23 11.36 1.86
CA LEU A 232 -13.71 10.48 2.89
C LEU A 232 -13.33 11.28 4.16
N ILE A 233 -12.60 12.37 4.02
CA ILE A 233 -12.25 13.24 5.17
C ILE A 233 -13.51 13.77 5.82
N ASN A 234 -14.47 14.29 5.05
CA ASN A 234 -15.72 14.84 5.57
C ASN A 234 -16.53 13.82 6.39
N THR A 235 -16.53 12.54 6.01
CA THR A 235 -17.22 11.50 6.77
C THR A 235 -16.57 11.21 8.13
N LYS A 236 -15.27 11.50 8.27
CA LYS A 236 -14.48 11.20 9.47
C LYS A 236 -14.40 12.36 10.47
N ILE A 237 -14.64 13.59 10.03
CA ILE A 237 -14.53 14.81 10.89
C ILE A 237 -15.89 15.35 11.35
N LYS A 238 -16.98 14.66 11.00
CA LYS A 238 -18.35 14.98 11.48
C LYS A 238 -18.52 14.72 13.00
#